data_b0896189b9353549950a52d9c18402d6
#
_entry.id   b0896189b9353549950a52d9c18402d6
#
_cell.length_a   1.000
_cell.length_b   1.000
_cell.length_c   1.000
_cell.angle_alpha   90.00
_cell.angle_beta   90.00
_cell.angle_gamma   90.00
#
_symmetry.space_group_name_H-M   'P 1'
#
loop_
_entity.id
_entity.type
_entity.pdbx_description
1 polymer ?
#
loop_
_entity_poly.entity_id
_entity_poly.type
_entity_poly.pdbx_seq_one_letter_code
_entity_poly.pdbx_strand_id
1 'polypeptide(L)'
;MGKVAAEIQSRLMAVLVPTALEVIDDSHQHHGHAGHRGDDAESHFTVKISAASFAGQSRIARQRAVYAALGDLVAPDRIHALRIVASAPGDA
;
A
#
# COMPACT_ATOMS: atom_id res chain seq x y z
N MET A 1 1.17 3.74 -14.08
CA MET A 1 0.62 3.20 -12.83
C MET A 1 -0.74 2.60 -13.09
N GLY A 2 -1.00 1.42 -12.58
CA GLY A 2 -2.28 0.77 -12.76
C GLY A 2 -3.39 1.40 -11.93
N LYS A 3 -4.62 0.98 -12.18
CA LYS A 3 -5.79 1.55 -11.53
C LYS A 3 -5.78 1.38 -10.02
N VAL A 4 -5.45 0.18 -9.53
CA VAL A 4 -5.47 -0.09 -8.10
C VAL A 4 -4.35 0.67 -7.41
N ALA A 5 -3.16 0.67 -7.99
CA ALA A 5 -2.03 1.42 -7.43
C ALA A 5 -2.35 2.92 -7.35
N ALA A 6 -2.97 3.46 -8.39
CA ALA A 6 -3.35 4.87 -8.41
C ALA A 6 -4.38 5.18 -7.33
N GLU A 7 -5.31 4.27 -7.10
CA GLU A 7 -6.34 4.46 -6.09
C GLU A 7 -5.75 4.36 -4.68
N ILE A 8 -4.82 3.43 -4.46
CA ILE A 8 -4.09 3.35 -3.20
C ILE A 8 -3.40 4.67 -2.91
N GLN A 9 -2.67 5.18 -3.90
CA GLN A 9 -1.95 6.44 -3.75
C GLN A 9 -2.90 7.58 -3.41
N SER A 10 -4.00 7.69 -4.14
CA SER A 10 -4.97 8.75 -3.96
C SER A 10 -5.57 8.74 -2.54
N ARG A 11 -5.97 7.57 -2.07
CA ARG A 11 -6.57 7.47 -0.73
C ARG A 11 -5.57 7.77 0.37
N LEU A 12 -4.35 7.28 0.25
CA LEU A 12 -3.33 7.55 1.27
C LEU A 12 -2.94 9.01 1.30
N MET A 13 -2.84 9.65 0.14
CA MET A 13 -2.56 11.08 0.08
C MET A 13 -3.66 11.91 0.74
N ALA A 14 -4.91 11.53 0.50
CA ALA A 14 -6.05 12.30 1.02
C ALA A 14 -6.20 12.17 2.53
N VAL A 15 -5.98 10.97 3.07
CA VAL A 15 -6.28 10.70 4.48
C VAL A 15 -5.08 10.96 5.37
N LEU A 16 -3.89 10.51 4.96
CA LEU A 16 -2.70 10.56 5.82
C LEU A 16 -1.76 11.70 5.50
N VAL A 17 -1.94 12.35 4.37
CA VAL A 17 -1.14 13.50 3.92
C VAL A 17 0.36 13.21 4.12
N PRO A 18 0.89 12.17 3.50
CA PRO A 18 2.27 11.76 3.75
C PRO A 18 3.28 12.75 3.16
N THR A 19 4.46 12.79 3.77
CA THR A 19 5.59 13.56 3.24
C THR A 19 6.30 12.79 2.14
N ALA A 20 6.18 11.46 2.14
CA ALA A 20 6.73 10.62 1.08
C ALA A 20 5.84 9.40 0.94
N LEU A 21 5.61 8.99 -0.30
CA LEU A 21 4.76 7.84 -0.58
C LEU A 21 5.24 7.16 -1.84
N GLU A 22 5.43 5.86 -1.76
CA GLU A 22 5.74 5.03 -2.92
C GLU A 22 4.84 3.81 -2.88
N VAL A 23 4.12 3.57 -3.97
CA VAL A 23 3.27 2.40 -4.14
C VAL A 23 3.90 1.53 -5.21
N ILE A 24 4.28 0.31 -4.85
CA ILE A 24 4.95 -0.62 -5.74
C ILE A 24 4.01 -1.77 -6.03
N ASP A 25 3.77 -2.02 -7.31
CA ASP A 25 3.00 -3.17 -7.74
C ASP A 25 3.94 -4.36 -7.88
N ASP A 26 3.84 -5.29 -6.95
CA ASP A 26 4.70 -6.47 -6.90
C ASP A 26 4.15 -7.62 -7.73
N SER A 27 3.01 -7.44 -8.38
CA SER A 27 2.39 -8.51 -9.16
C SER A 27 3.29 -9.01 -10.27
N HIS A 28 4.15 -8.14 -10.78
CA HIS A 28 5.09 -8.50 -11.84
C HIS A 28 6.08 -9.59 -11.43
N GLN A 29 6.32 -9.75 -10.14
CA GLN A 29 7.26 -10.75 -9.65
C GLN A 29 6.76 -12.16 -9.88
N HIS A 30 5.49 -12.29 -10.24
CA HIS A 30 4.89 -13.58 -10.53
C HIS A 30 4.84 -13.91 -12.01
N HIS A 31 5.39 -13.05 -12.83
CA HIS A 31 5.48 -13.32 -14.26
C HIS A 31 6.35 -14.54 -14.53
N GLY A 32 5.99 -15.30 -15.52
CA GLY A 32 6.72 -16.49 -15.87
C GLY A 32 6.17 -17.76 -15.24
N HIS A 33 5.26 -17.65 -14.31
CA HIS A 33 4.60 -18.81 -13.75
C HIS A 33 3.61 -19.36 -14.77
N ALA A 34 3.64 -20.65 -14.99
CA ALA A 34 2.69 -21.29 -15.87
C ALA A 34 1.29 -21.04 -15.36
N GLY A 35 0.38 -20.71 -16.27
CA GLY A 35 -1.00 -20.45 -15.90
C GLY A 35 -1.27 -19.06 -15.36
N HIS A 36 -0.29 -18.21 -15.33
CA HIS A 36 -0.51 -16.84 -14.90
C HIS A 36 -1.51 -16.14 -15.81
N ARG A 37 -2.44 -15.43 -15.22
CA ARG A 37 -3.47 -14.73 -15.96
C ARG A 37 -3.33 -13.24 -15.75
N GLY A 38 -3.70 -12.49 -16.78
CA GLY A 38 -3.63 -11.04 -16.72
C GLY A 38 -4.53 -10.43 -15.66
N ASP A 39 -5.62 -11.09 -15.33
CA ASP A 39 -6.54 -10.58 -14.32
C ASP A 39 -5.98 -10.68 -12.90
N ASP A 40 -4.86 -11.38 -12.71
CA ASP A 40 -4.17 -11.41 -11.43
C ASP A 40 -3.28 -10.20 -11.22
N ALA A 41 -3.11 -9.38 -12.22
CA ALA A 41 -2.30 -8.17 -12.10
C ALA A 41 -2.92 -7.23 -11.07
N GLU A 42 -2.07 -6.45 -10.41
CA GLU A 42 -2.49 -5.49 -9.41
C GLU A 42 -3.11 -6.10 -8.16
N SER A 43 -2.63 -7.27 -7.76
CA SER A 43 -3.13 -7.93 -6.55
C SER A 43 -2.14 -7.94 -5.41
N HIS A 44 -0.86 -7.63 -5.66
CA HIS A 44 0.20 -7.65 -4.65
C HIS A 44 0.91 -6.31 -4.65
N PHE A 45 0.96 -5.64 -3.50
CA PHE A 45 1.52 -4.30 -3.41
C PHE A 45 2.44 -4.13 -2.23
N THR A 46 3.42 -3.25 -2.37
CA THR A 46 4.21 -2.73 -1.27
C THR A 46 3.95 -1.24 -1.19
N VAL A 47 3.61 -0.75 -0.01
CA VAL A 47 3.41 0.67 0.25
C VAL A 47 4.51 1.15 1.19
N LYS A 48 5.32 2.08 0.72
CA LYS A 48 6.31 2.77 1.55
C LYS A 48 5.80 4.17 1.80
N ILE A 49 5.52 4.48 3.06
CA ILE A 49 4.87 5.72 3.42
C ILE A 49 5.53 6.36 4.62
N SER A 50 5.77 7.67 4.54
CA SER A 50 6.27 8.45 5.66
C SER A 50 5.29 9.58 5.91
N ALA A 51 4.81 9.69 7.15
CA ALA A 51 3.82 10.70 7.49
C ALA A 51 4.10 11.23 8.89
N ALA A 52 3.93 12.54 9.06
CA ALA A 52 4.15 13.18 10.37
C ALA A 52 3.21 12.61 11.44
N SER A 53 2.01 12.22 11.04
CA SER A 53 1.04 11.64 11.98
C SER A 53 1.48 10.30 12.56
N PHE A 54 2.49 9.67 11.97
CA PHE A 54 3.01 8.40 12.48
C PHE A 54 3.99 8.58 13.63
N ALA A 55 4.43 9.80 13.90
CA ALA A 55 5.37 10.04 14.98
C ALA A 55 4.75 9.61 16.32
N GLY A 56 5.53 8.84 17.09
CA GLY A 56 5.05 8.34 18.37
C GLY A 56 4.10 7.17 18.31
N GLN A 57 3.71 6.72 17.11
CA GLN A 57 2.81 5.58 16.96
C GLN A 57 3.59 4.27 16.85
N SER A 58 3.00 3.21 17.37
CA SER A 58 3.57 1.87 17.22
C SER A 58 3.48 1.42 15.76
N ARG A 59 4.24 0.38 15.44
CA ARG A 59 4.18 -0.21 14.11
C ARG A 59 2.77 -0.68 13.76
N ILE A 60 2.10 -1.31 14.73
CA ILE A 60 0.74 -1.79 14.52
C ILE A 60 -0.23 -0.64 14.29
N ALA A 61 -0.08 0.44 15.07
CA ALA A 61 -0.96 1.61 14.90
C ALA A 61 -0.80 2.23 13.52
N ARG A 62 0.44 2.30 13.03
CA ARG A 62 0.71 2.83 11.69
C ARG A 62 0.07 1.96 10.61
N GLN A 63 0.19 0.65 10.75
CA GLN A 63 -0.43 -0.26 9.79
C GLN A 63 -1.95 -0.14 9.79
N ARG A 64 -2.54 -0.03 10.97
CA ARG A 64 -3.99 0.15 11.07
C ARG A 64 -4.44 1.44 10.40
N ALA A 65 -3.66 2.50 10.53
CA ALA A 65 -3.98 3.77 9.87
C ALA A 65 -3.98 3.62 8.36
N VAL A 66 -3.02 2.89 7.81
CA VAL A 66 -2.97 2.64 6.37
C VAL A 66 -4.18 1.81 5.92
N TYR A 67 -4.49 0.74 6.63
CA TYR A 67 -5.66 -0.07 6.29
C TYR A 67 -6.95 0.73 6.37
N ALA A 68 -7.10 1.57 7.39
CA ALA A 68 -8.29 2.40 7.53
C ALA A 68 -8.42 3.38 6.36
N ALA A 69 -7.30 3.95 5.92
CA ALA A 69 -7.31 4.87 4.79
C ALA A 69 -7.68 4.18 3.48
N LEU A 70 -7.28 2.93 3.33
CA LEU A 70 -7.57 2.17 2.11
C LEU A 70 -9.00 1.65 2.07
N GLY A 71 -9.61 1.40 3.24
CA GLY A 71 -11.00 0.99 3.30
C GLY A 71 -11.28 -0.29 2.52
N ASP A 72 -12.24 -0.24 1.63
CA ASP A 72 -12.66 -1.40 0.87
C ASP A 72 -11.64 -1.91 -0.15
N LEU A 73 -10.59 -1.14 -0.41
CA LEU A 73 -9.54 -1.62 -1.30
C LEU A 73 -8.81 -2.86 -0.77
N VAL A 74 -8.83 -3.06 0.55
CA VAL A 74 -8.17 -4.22 1.15
C VAL A 74 -9.12 -5.40 1.31
N ALA A 75 -10.27 -5.37 0.67
CA ALA A 75 -11.16 -6.51 0.64
C ALA A 75 -10.48 -7.70 -0.06
N PRO A 76 -10.78 -8.94 0.35
CA PRO A 76 -10.06 -10.10 -0.17
C PRO A 76 -10.08 -10.26 -1.69
N ASP A 77 -11.09 -9.73 -2.36
CA ASP A 77 -11.21 -9.84 -3.80
C ASP A 77 -10.56 -8.66 -4.55
N ARG A 78 -9.96 -7.71 -3.83
CA ARG A 78 -9.35 -6.53 -4.44
C ARG A 78 -7.83 -6.55 -4.35
N ILE A 79 -7.30 -6.57 -3.13
CA ILE A 79 -5.86 -6.65 -2.91
C ILE A 79 -5.58 -7.97 -2.20
N HIS A 80 -4.80 -8.81 -2.87
CA HIS A 80 -4.49 -10.13 -2.35
C HIS A 80 -3.44 -10.08 -1.25
N ALA A 81 -2.43 -9.25 -1.41
CA ALA A 81 -1.36 -9.11 -0.43
C ALA A 81 -0.89 -7.65 -0.40
N LEU A 82 -0.66 -7.15 0.80
CA LEU A 82 -0.22 -5.79 1.00
C LEU A 82 0.88 -5.76 2.05
N ARG A 83 2.05 -5.27 1.64
CA ARG A 83 3.17 -5.04 2.53
C ARG A 83 3.27 -3.54 2.81
N ILE A 84 3.36 -3.20 4.09
CA ILE A 84 3.41 -1.80 4.50
C ILE A 84 4.73 -1.53 5.20
N VAL A 85 5.44 -0.51 4.72
CA VAL A 85 6.64 0.02 5.37
C VAL A 85 6.31 1.46 5.74
N ALA A 86 5.97 1.68 7.01
CA ALA A 86 5.52 2.97 7.50
C ALA A 86 6.55 3.58 8.42
N SER A 87 6.82 4.87 8.22
CA SER A 87 7.78 5.59 9.05
C SER A 87 7.28 7.01 9.28
N ALA A 88 7.91 7.70 10.23
CA ALA A 88 7.69 9.13 10.44
C ALA A 88 8.93 9.88 9.99
N PRO A 89 8.78 11.15 9.55
CA PRO A 89 9.96 11.96 9.26
C PRO A 89 10.85 12.03 10.50
N GLY A 90 12.14 11.77 10.30
CA GLY A 90 13.08 11.76 11.40
C GLY A 90 13.30 10.41 12.06
N ASP A 91 12.55 9.40 11.68
CA ASP A 91 12.84 8.04 12.14
C ASP A 91 14.23 7.62 11.65
N ALA A 92 15.00 7.02 12.51
CA ALA A 92 16.33 6.55 12.17
C ALA A 92 16.28 5.27 11.35
#